data_981bff31e38924a9e4038e44dc9e9bb1
#
_entry.id   981bff31e38924a9e4038e44dc9e9bb1
#
_cell.length_a   1.000
_cell.length_b   1.000
_cell.length_c   1.000
_cell.angle_alpha   90.00
_cell.angle_beta   90.00
_cell.angle_gamma   90.00
#
_symmetry.space_group_name_H-M   'P 1'
#
loop_
_entity.id
_entity.type
_entity.pdbx_description
1 polymer ?
#
loop_
_entity_poly.entity_id
_entity_poly.type
_entity_poly.pdbx_seq_one_letter_code
_entity_poly.pdbx_strand_id
1 'polypeptide(L)'
;MANEEMRDRWATGADGWIRNERIFDAAYVRFTEAILDAADFDSAERVLDIGCGTGTLLEAAAAAGADVVGVDISPAMVEAARRRVPTASVVVADAQTAELLALAPGVPFDCVVSRFGVMFFAEPDAAFANIRSVTTPGARLAFACWREGESDVFLLGLRTLISRLDEPPTAALPGAPGPMGLADAGRIRDVLETAGWSEVAIEPLDGLCDFSIDGSDGVEERLATVLSGSVGRAVRAELEPRLGPDGWRAALDVARDEIRDRMDGDVFRFVGHTWLVTATN
;
A
#
# COMPACT_ATOMS: atom_id res chain seq x y z
N MET A 1 -1.27 21.31 -7.30
CA MET A 1 0.04 20.64 -7.11
C MET A 1 -0.13 19.17 -7.46
N ALA A 2 0.86 18.51 -8.03
CA ALA A 2 0.71 17.21 -8.69
C ALA A 2 0.07 16.07 -7.87
N ASN A 3 0.10 16.06 -6.57
CA ASN A 3 -0.50 15.01 -5.72
C ASN A 3 -1.43 15.55 -4.62
N GLU A 4 -2.08 16.71 -4.83
CA GLU A 4 -3.01 17.27 -3.81
C GLU A 4 -4.17 16.32 -3.52
N GLU A 5 -4.80 15.78 -4.56
CA GLU A 5 -5.91 14.83 -4.41
C GLU A 5 -5.47 13.59 -3.61
N MET A 6 -4.26 13.08 -3.87
CA MET A 6 -3.74 11.92 -3.15
C MET A 6 -3.40 12.24 -1.70
N ARG A 7 -2.88 13.45 -1.44
CA ARG A 7 -2.65 13.93 -0.08
C ARG A 7 -3.95 13.99 0.71
N ASP A 8 -5.01 14.56 0.14
CA ASP A 8 -6.32 14.67 0.79
C ASP A 8 -6.95 13.30 1.02
N ARG A 9 -6.79 12.40 0.04
CA ARG A 9 -7.25 11.01 0.14
C ARG A 9 -6.59 10.27 1.31
N TRP A 10 -5.27 10.41 1.49
CA TRP A 10 -4.52 9.78 2.57
C TRP A 10 -4.61 10.55 3.89
N ALA A 11 -4.87 11.86 3.87
CA ALA A 11 -5.19 12.60 5.10
C ALA A 11 -6.48 12.08 5.76
N THR A 12 -7.48 11.69 4.96
CA THR A 12 -8.74 11.13 5.46
C THR A 12 -8.72 9.60 5.62
N GLY A 13 -7.82 8.90 4.92
CA GLY A 13 -7.77 7.44 4.85
C GLY A 13 -6.82 6.77 5.85
N ALA A 14 -5.84 7.50 6.34
CA ALA A 14 -4.78 6.96 7.18
C ALA A 14 -5.29 6.29 8.47
N ASP A 15 -6.28 6.88 9.13
CA ASP A 15 -6.82 6.36 10.39
C ASP A 15 -7.34 4.92 10.28
N GLY A 16 -7.96 4.59 9.15
CA GLY A 16 -8.46 3.24 8.88
C GLY A 16 -7.33 2.23 8.74
N TRP A 17 -6.27 2.62 8.02
CA TRP A 17 -5.09 1.77 7.87
C TRP A 17 -4.36 1.58 9.21
N ILE A 18 -4.13 2.67 9.94
CA ILE A 18 -3.44 2.64 11.24
C ILE A 18 -4.20 1.75 12.24
N ARG A 19 -5.54 1.86 12.32
CA ARG A 19 -6.32 0.99 13.22
C ARG A 19 -6.25 -0.49 12.86
N ASN A 20 -6.06 -0.79 11.59
CA ASN A 20 -6.03 -2.17 11.07
C ASN A 20 -4.62 -2.62 10.67
N GLU A 21 -3.55 -1.94 11.14
CA GLU A 21 -2.17 -2.23 10.73
C GLU A 21 -1.77 -3.68 10.95
N ARG A 22 -2.15 -4.28 12.11
CA ARG A 22 -1.87 -5.68 12.40
C ARG A 22 -2.52 -6.64 11.41
N ILE A 23 -3.75 -6.33 10.97
CA ILE A 23 -4.46 -7.11 9.96
C ILE A 23 -3.74 -7.02 8.62
N PHE A 24 -3.39 -5.81 8.19
CA PHE A 24 -2.67 -5.61 6.93
C PHE A 24 -1.27 -6.22 6.94
N ASP A 25 -0.56 -6.16 8.07
CA ASP A 25 0.76 -6.78 8.20
C ASP A 25 0.67 -8.30 8.10
N ALA A 26 -0.29 -8.92 8.77
CA ALA A 26 -0.51 -10.36 8.69
C ALA A 26 -0.97 -10.78 7.27
N ALA A 27 -1.98 -10.10 6.72
CA ALA A 27 -2.52 -10.45 5.41
C ALA A 27 -1.51 -10.25 4.27
N TYR A 28 -0.57 -9.30 4.41
CA TYR A 28 0.40 -8.97 3.36
C TYR A 28 1.82 -9.42 3.67
N VAL A 29 2.01 -10.32 4.64
CA VAL A 29 3.32 -10.82 5.07
C VAL A 29 4.13 -11.38 3.90
N ARG A 30 3.51 -12.15 3.01
CA ARG A 30 4.17 -12.74 1.84
C ARG A 30 4.79 -11.69 0.91
N PHE A 31 4.12 -10.56 0.72
CA PHE A 31 4.64 -9.46 -0.11
C PHE A 31 5.76 -8.70 0.60
N THR A 32 5.66 -8.54 1.92
CA THR A 32 6.72 -7.97 2.74
C THR A 32 8.00 -8.80 2.62
N GLU A 33 7.91 -10.11 2.87
CA GLU A 33 9.05 -11.03 2.77
C GLU A 33 9.70 -10.99 1.39
N ALA A 34 8.90 -11.04 0.31
CA ALA A 34 9.44 -11.01 -1.04
C ALA A 34 10.16 -9.70 -1.38
N ILE A 35 9.70 -8.55 -0.89
CA ILE A 35 10.40 -7.27 -1.05
C ILE A 35 11.72 -7.29 -0.28
N LEU A 36 11.72 -7.77 0.96
CA LEU A 36 12.93 -7.84 1.79
C LEU A 36 13.97 -8.79 1.20
N ASP A 37 13.55 -9.95 0.72
CA ASP A 37 14.41 -10.92 0.04
C ASP A 37 15.03 -10.33 -1.24
N ALA A 38 14.24 -9.61 -2.05
CA ALA A 38 14.70 -8.98 -3.28
C ALA A 38 15.59 -7.75 -3.03
N ALA A 39 15.35 -7.02 -1.96
CA ALA A 39 16.15 -5.87 -1.57
C ALA A 39 17.52 -6.28 -1.05
N ASP A 40 17.64 -7.43 -0.40
CA ASP A 40 18.89 -8.06 0.08
C ASP A 40 19.88 -7.04 0.69
N PHE A 41 19.37 -6.16 1.58
CA PHE A 41 20.18 -5.12 2.20
C PHE A 41 20.88 -5.62 3.47
N ASP A 42 22.02 -5.02 3.78
CA ASP A 42 22.80 -5.31 4.98
C ASP A 42 22.85 -4.12 5.98
N SER A 43 23.53 -4.34 7.12
CA SER A 43 23.63 -3.36 8.20
C SER A 43 24.46 -2.11 7.88
N ALA A 44 25.20 -2.11 6.79
CA ALA A 44 26.04 -0.97 6.37
C ALA A 44 25.30 -0.06 5.37
N GLU A 45 24.14 -0.47 4.88
CA GLU A 45 23.40 0.22 3.83
C GLU A 45 22.42 1.25 4.38
N ARG A 46 22.13 2.23 3.52
CA ARG A 46 21.09 3.24 3.75
C ARG A 46 19.88 2.93 2.90
N VAL A 47 18.75 2.70 3.57
CA VAL A 47 17.51 2.24 2.95
C VAL A 47 16.45 3.34 2.97
N LEU A 48 15.80 3.59 1.82
CA LEU A 48 14.69 4.52 1.66
C LEU A 48 13.38 3.74 1.42
N ASP A 49 12.41 3.89 2.30
CA ASP A 49 11.06 3.32 2.15
C ASP A 49 10.09 4.39 1.61
N ILE A 50 9.57 4.18 0.40
CA ILE A 50 8.67 5.10 -0.29
C ILE A 50 7.21 4.73 -0.04
N GLY A 51 6.43 5.68 0.50
CA GLY A 51 5.08 5.40 0.99
C GLY A 51 5.13 4.45 2.16
N CYS A 52 5.97 4.75 3.15
CA CYS A 52 6.32 3.84 4.25
C CYS A 52 5.12 3.46 5.15
N GLY A 53 3.99 4.16 5.05
CA GLY A 53 2.80 3.89 5.83
C GLY A 53 3.08 3.88 7.34
N THR A 54 2.69 2.80 8.01
CA THR A 54 2.92 2.59 9.45
C THR A 54 4.31 2.02 9.76
N GLY A 55 5.20 1.83 8.76
CA GLY A 55 6.61 1.51 8.97
C GLY A 55 6.97 0.02 8.97
N THR A 56 6.20 -0.84 8.33
CA THR A 56 6.46 -2.29 8.30
C THR A 56 7.82 -2.65 7.69
N LEU A 57 8.17 -2.07 6.53
CA LEU A 57 9.48 -2.30 5.90
C LEU A 57 10.60 -1.59 6.67
N LEU A 58 10.34 -0.39 7.22
CA LEU A 58 11.30 0.32 8.07
C LEU A 58 11.69 -0.50 9.30
N GLU A 59 10.72 -1.17 9.96
CA GLU A 59 10.98 -2.01 11.12
C GLU A 59 11.90 -3.19 10.77
N ALA A 60 11.63 -3.85 9.65
CA ALA A 60 12.45 -4.97 9.19
C ALA A 60 13.87 -4.53 8.82
N ALA A 61 14.02 -3.41 8.09
CA ALA A 61 15.33 -2.88 7.71
C ALA A 61 16.12 -2.39 8.93
N ALA A 62 15.47 -1.71 9.88
CA ALA A 62 16.11 -1.29 11.13
C ALA A 62 16.56 -2.49 11.99
N ALA A 63 15.76 -3.57 12.01
CA ALA A 63 16.12 -4.80 12.71
C ALA A 63 17.34 -5.51 12.09
N ALA A 64 17.54 -5.39 10.77
CA ALA A 64 18.75 -5.83 10.08
C ALA A 64 19.95 -4.90 10.32
N GLY A 65 19.74 -3.74 10.95
CA GLY A 65 20.80 -2.78 11.32
C GLY A 65 21.09 -1.70 10.27
N ALA A 66 20.27 -1.59 9.22
CA ALA A 66 20.40 -0.55 8.20
C ALA A 66 20.06 0.86 8.74
N ASP A 67 20.62 1.91 8.12
CA ASP A 67 20.18 3.30 8.32
C ASP A 67 18.92 3.55 7.51
N VAL A 68 17.77 3.66 8.19
CA VAL A 68 16.46 3.67 7.52
C VAL A 68 15.81 5.05 7.51
N VAL A 69 15.35 5.43 6.33
CA VAL A 69 14.59 6.65 6.10
C VAL A 69 13.24 6.28 5.47
N GLY A 70 12.16 6.79 6.03
CA GLY A 70 10.83 6.63 5.47
C GLY A 70 10.23 7.95 5.01
N VAL A 71 9.55 7.93 3.89
CA VAL A 71 8.73 9.05 3.43
C VAL A 71 7.31 8.60 3.17
N ASP A 72 6.35 9.41 3.62
CA ASP A 72 4.93 9.23 3.34
C ASP A 72 4.25 10.59 3.17
N ILE A 73 3.25 10.66 2.31
CA ILE A 73 2.51 11.89 2.07
C ILE A 73 1.55 12.24 3.21
N SER A 74 1.21 11.25 4.05
CA SER A 74 0.27 11.37 5.17
C SER A 74 0.98 11.67 6.49
N PRO A 75 0.70 12.81 7.15
CA PRO A 75 1.24 13.09 8.48
C PRO A 75 0.88 12.03 9.53
N ALA A 76 -0.32 11.45 9.45
CA ALA A 76 -0.77 10.44 10.41
C ALA A 76 0.01 9.12 10.25
N MET A 77 0.31 8.71 9.01
CA MET A 77 1.17 7.56 8.72
C MET A 77 2.59 7.77 9.27
N VAL A 78 3.19 8.91 8.98
CA VAL A 78 4.53 9.27 9.48
C VAL A 78 4.57 9.20 11.01
N GLU A 79 3.57 9.72 11.69
CA GLU A 79 3.49 9.66 13.14
C GLU A 79 3.35 8.22 13.66
N ALA A 80 2.59 7.37 12.99
CA ALA A 80 2.50 5.94 13.31
C ALA A 80 3.84 5.23 13.09
N ALA A 81 4.51 5.47 11.96
CA ALA A 81 5.82 4.90 11.66
C ALA A 81 6.90 5.31 12.68
N ARG A 82 6.92 6.58 13.09
CA ARG A 82 7.83 7.08 14.15
C ARG A 82 7.62 6.39 15.50
N ARG A 83 6.36 6.09 15.84
CA ARG A 83 6.06 5.32 17.07
C ARG A 83 6.53 3.88 16.99
N ARG A 84 6.35 3.27 15.80
CA ARG A 84 6.74 1.87 15.57
C ARG A 84 8.26 1.70 15.48
N VAL A 85 8.96 2.63 14.79
CA VAL A 85 10.42 2.54 14.55
C VAL A 85 11.09 3.86 15.01
N PRO A 86 11.30 4.06 16.32
CA PRO A 86 11.86 5.32 16.85
C PRO A 86 13.30 5.63 16.37
N THR A 87 14.00 4.64 15.86
CA THR A 87 15.36 4.78 15.32
C THR A 87 15.38 5.24 13.87
N ALA A 88 14.26 5.13 13.14
CA ALA A 88 14.16 5.55 11.75
C ALA A 88 13.97 7.07 11.63
N SER A 89 14.51 7.65 10.57
CA SER A 89 14.18 9.02 10.14
C SER A 89 12.93 8.97 9.25
N VAL A 90 11.78 9.43 9.75
CA VAL A 90 10.53 9.40 8.98
C VAL A 90 10.01 10.80 8.73
N VAL A 91 9.72 11.13 7.46
CA VAL A 91 9.41 12.50 7.02
C VAL A 91 8.11 12.55 6.23
N VAL A 92 7.30 13.58 6.50
CA VAL A 92 6.11 13.88 5.67
C VAL A 92 6.58 14.53 4.37
N ALA A 93 6.45 13.83 3.26
CA ALA A 93 6.86 14.34 1.95
C ALA A 93 6.10 13.67 0.81
N ASP A 94 5.94 14.41 -0.28
CA ASP A 94 5.56 13.86 -1.57
C ASP A 94 6.83 13.40 -2.29
N ALA A 95 7.06 12.10 -2.36
CA ALA A 95 8.26 11.53 -2.97
C ALA A 95 8.40 11.87 -4.47
N GLN A 96 7.32 12.26 -5.14
CA GLN A 96 7.37 12.70 -6.54
C GLN A 96 8.10 14.02 -6.71
N THR A 97 8.00 14.95 -5.73
CA THR A 97 8.44 16.36 -5.91
C THR A 97 9.39 16.88 -4.84
N ALA A 98 9.53 16.16 -3.73
CA ALA A 98 10.37 16.60 -2.62
C ALA A 98 11.86 16.42 -2.91
N GLU A 99 12.68 17.31 -2.36
CA GLU A 99 14.14 17.16 -2.32
C GLU A 99 14.52 16.13 -1.24
N LEU A 100 14.45 14.84 -1.57
CA LEU A 100 14.55 13.74 -0.62
C LEU A 100 15.85 13.75 0.19
N LEU A 101 17.01 14.11 -0.41
CA LEU A 101 18.28 14.24 0.32
C LEU A 101 18.29 15.41 1.31
N ALA A 102 17.56 16.49 1.03
CA ALA A 102 17.47 17.63 1.94
C ALA A 102 16.59 17.28 3.17
N LEU A 103 15.57 16.43 2.98
CA LEU A 103 14.69 15.97 4.05
C LEU A 103 15.38 14.97 5.00
N ALA A 104 16.30 14.18 4.48
CA ALA A 104 17.09 13.19 5.23
C ALA A 104 18.57 13.36 4.88
N PRO A 105 19.26 14.38 5.43
CA PRO A 105 20.64 14.69 5.09
C PRO A 105 21.56 13.52 5.39
N GLY A 106 22.51 13.31 4.51
CA GLY A 106 23.47 12.22 4.58
C GLY A 106 24.01 11.86 3.20
N VAL A 107 24.51 10.64 3.07
CA VAL A 107 24.90 10.06 1.79
C VAL A 107 23.67 9.59 1.01
N PRO A 108 23.76 9.42 -0.32
CA PRO A 108 22.71 8.80 -1.12
C PRO A 108 22.33 7.41 -0.63
N PHE A 109 21.15 6.92 -1.03
CA PHE A 109 20.61 5.63 -0.60
C PHE A 109 21.17 4.48 -1.45
N ASP A 110 21.42 3.34 -0.83
CA ASP A 110 21.92 2.12 -1.46
C ASP A 110 20.78 1.18 -1.87
N CYS A 111 19.63 1.32 -1.21
CA CYS A 111 18.44 0.53 -1.50
C CYS A 111 17.17 1.36 -1.34
N VAL A 112 16.21 1.16 -2.24
CA VAL A 112 14.88 1.75 -2.18
C VAL A 112 13.86 0.63 -2.14
N VAL A 113 12.91 0.71 -1.20
CA VAL A 113 11.83 -0.26 -1.07
C VAL A 113 10.46 0.42 -1.06
N SER A 114 9.41 -0.32 -1.43
CA SER A 114 8.02 0.13 -1.26
C SER A 114 7.06 -1.04 -1.26
N ARG A 115 6.16 -1.09 -0.27
CA ARG A 115 5.03 -2.03 -0.26
C ARG A 115 3.73 -1.28 -0.55
N PHE A 116 3.25 -1.35 -1.79
CA PHE A 116 1.99 -0.73 -2.24
C PHE A 116 1.94 0.82 -2.17
N GLY A 117 3.08 1.51 -2.01
CA GLY A 117 3.13 2.98 -1.97
C GLY A 117 3.23 3.63 -3.35
N VAL A 118 4.10 3.11 -4.22
CA VAL A 118 4.48 3.75 -5.50
C VAL A 118 3.37 3.78 -6.57
N MET A 119 2.33 2.98 -6.43
CA MET A 119 1.22 2.94 -7.39
C MET A 119 0.27 4.13 -7.30
N PHE A 120 0.50 5.04 -6.34
CA PHE A 120 -0.32 6.23 -6.13
C PHE A 120 0.27 7.51 -6.71
N PHE A 121 1.39 7.46 -7.41
CA PHE A 121 1.97 8.63 -8.07
C PHE A 121 1.10 9.14 -9.22
N ALA A 122 0.90 10.46 -9.28
CA ALA A 122 0.21 11.12 -10.39
C ALA A 122 1.06 11.10 -11.66
N GLU A 123 2.37 11.35 -11.50
CA GLU A 123 3.37 11.33 -12.56
C GLU A 123 4.49 10.35 -12.20
N PRO A 124 4.28 9.03 -12.43
CA PRO A 124 5.20 8.01 -11.96
C PRO A 124 6.61 8.14 -12.56
N ASP A 125 6.75 8.56 -13.84
CA ASP A 125 8.05 8.80 -14.47
C ASP A 125 8.87 9.82 -13.69
N ALA A 126 8.25 10.95 -13.33
CA ALA A 126 8.88 12.02 -12.56
C ALA A 126 9.22 11.56 -11.15
N ALA A 127 8.33 10.77 -10.52
CA ALA A 127 8.53 10.23 -9.18
C ALA A 127 9.73 9.28 -9.13
N PHE A 128 9.80 8.30 -10.04
CA PHE A 128 10.91 7.35 -10.09
C PHE A 128 12.23 8.00 -10.52
N ALA A 129 12.20 9.05 -11.36
CA ALA A 129 13.39 9.85 -11.68
C ALA A 129 13.90 10.61 -10.44
N ASN A 130 12.99 11.22 -9.66
CA ASN A 130 13.33 11.91 -8.42
C ASN A 130 13.93 10.93 -7.39
N ILE A 131 13.30 9.76 -7.20
CA ILE A 131 13.79 8.72 -6.29
C ILE A 131 15.19 8.26 -6.72
N ARG A 132 15.39 7.98 -8.01
CA ARG A 132 16.69 7.58 -8.56
C ARG A 132 17.79 8.61 -8.31
N SER A 133 17.45 9.91 -8.40
CA SER A 133 18.43 11.01 -8.23
C SER A 133 19.10 11.05 -6.85
N VAL A 134 18.51 10.37 -5.86
CA VAL A 134 19.01 10.34 -4.48
C VAL A 134 19.66 9.00 -4.10
N THR A 135 19.89 8.14 -5.08
CA THR A 135 20.50 6.82 -4.87
C THR A 135 21.95 6.76 -5.37
N THR A 136 22.74 5.86 -4.82
CA THR A 136 24.09 5.57 -5.27
C THR A 136 24.08 4.88 -6.64
N PRO A 137 25.15 5.00 -7.47
CA PRO A 137 25.30 4.12 -8.63
C PRO A 137 25.30 2.65 -8.23
N GLY A 138 24.45 1.85 -8.88
CA GLY A 138 24.25 0.45 -8.54
C GLY A 138 23.27 0.21 -7.38
N ALA A 139 22.61 1.24 -6.87
CA ALA A 139 21.56 1.10 -5.85
C ALA A 139 20.40 0.23 -6.36
N ARG A 140 19.85 -0.57 -5.46
CA ARG A 140 18.75 -1.47 -5.75
C ARG A 140 17.39 -0.81 -5.47
N LEU A 141 16.42 -1.13 -6.32
CA LEU A 141 14.99 -0.82 -6.11
C LEU A 141 14.23 -2.14 -6.01
N ALA A 142 13.41 -2.29 -4.98
CA ALA A 142 12.50 -3.44 -4.84
C ALA A 142 11.12 -2.98 -4.34
N PHE A 143 10.05 -3.28 -5.08
CA PHE A 143 8.70 -2.96 -4.63
C PHE A 143 7.67 -3.98 -5.06
N ALA A 144 6.53 -4.01 -4.36
CA ALA A 144 5.34 -4.73 -4.78
C ALA A 144 4.19 -3.77 -5.11
N CYS A 145 3.48 -4.06 -6.20
CA CYS A 145 2.25 -3.39 -6.59
C CYS A 145 1.22 -4.40 -7.09
N TRP A 146 -0.07 -4.05 -7.01
CA TRP A 146 -1.14 -4.92 -7.49
C TRP A 146 -1.08 -5.07 -9.01
N ARG A 147 -1.38 -6.29 -9.50
CA ARG A 147 -1.61 -6.58 -10.91
C ARG A 147 -3.06 -7.00 -11.16
N GLU A 148 -3.45 -7.07 -12.42
CA GLU A 148 -4.75 -7.60 -12.77
C GLU A 148 -4.91 -9.04 -12.25
N GLY A 149 -6.05 -9.31 -11.67
CA GLY A 149 -6.43 -10.56 -11.09
C GLY A 149 -7.95 -10.60 -10.89
N GLU A 150 -8.44 -11.35 -9.93
CA GLU A 150 -9.85 -11.29 -9.56
C GLU A 150 -10.16 -9.90 -8.97
N SER A 151 -10.61 -8.98 -9.82
CA SER A 151 -10.88 -7.55 -9.48
C SER A 151 -11.84 -7.36 -8.31
N ASP A 152 -12.61 -8.37 -8.00
CA ASP A 152 -13.61 -8.38 -6.94
C ASP A 152 -13.05 -8.34 -5.52
N VAL A 153 -11.80 -8.71 -5.33
CA VAL A 153 -11.17 -8.80 -4.01
C VAL A 153 -11.22 -7.47 -3.25
N PHE A 154 -11.03 -6.35 -3.94
CA PHE A 154 -11.05 -5.03 -3.28
C PHE A 154 -12.43 -4.60 -2.79
N LEU A 155 -13.51 -5.10 -3.39
CA LEU A 155 -14.89 -4.74 -3.10
C LEU A 155 -15.67 -5.83 -2.36
N LEU A 156 -15.07 -6.99 -2.15
CA LEU A 156 -15.72 -8.10 -1.45
C LEU A 156 -16.05 -7.72 0.00
N GLY A 157 -17.32 -7.86 0.35
CA GLY A 157 -17.92 -7.35 1.59
C GLY A 157 -18.56 -5.95 1.43
N LEU A 158 -18.41 -5.31 0.26
CA LEU A 158 -19.04 -4.01 -0.01
C LEU A 158 -20.02 -4.02 -1.18
N ARG A 159 -20.06 -5.04 -2.03
CA ARG A 159 -20.85 -5.06 -3.28
C ARG A 159 -22.32 -4.78 -3.04
N THR A 160 -22.91 -5.50 -2.08
CA THR A 160 -24.32 -5.32 -1.72
C THR A 160 -24.57 -3.93 -1.14
N LEU A 161 -23.63 -3.36 -0.40
CA LEU A 161 -23.75 -2.00 0.14
C LEU A 161 -23.60 -0.95 -0.96
N ILE A 162 -22.64 -1.12 -1.86
CA ILE A 162 -22.43 -0.23 -3.02
C ILE A 162 -23.68 -0.16 -3.90
N SER A 163 -24.38 -1.29 -4.11
CA SER A 163 -25.61 -1.32 -4.90
C SER A 163 -26.77 -0.51 -4.32
N ARG A 164 -26.66 -0.07 -3.06
CA ARG A 164 -27.66 0.76 -2.34
C ARG A 164 -27.31 2.25 -2.34
N LEU A 165 -26.14 2.63 -2.86
CA LEU A 165 -25.74 4.03 -2.99
C LEU A 165 -26.56 4.71 -4.10
N ASP A 166 -26.85 5.99 -3.93
CA ASP A 166 -27.53 6.78 -4.95
C ASP A 166 -26.61 6.98 -6.17
N GLU A 167 -25.31 7.15 -5.92
CA GLU A 167 -24.27 7.24 -6.94
C GLU A 167 -23.13 6.23 -6.62
N PRO A 168 -23.15 5.01 -7.19
CA PRO A 168 -22.08 4.06 -7.02
C PRO A 168 -20.74 4.61 -7.54
N PRO A 169 -19.60 4.29 -6.88
CA PRO A 169 -18.30 4.75 -7.32
C PRO A 169 -17.98 4.24 -8.72
N THR A 170 -17.48 5.13 -9.57
CA THR A 170 -17.00 4.79 -10.91
C THR A 170 -15.68 4.04 -10.84
N ALA A 171 -15.48 3.07 -11.72
CA ALA A 171 -14.18 2.41 -11.84
C ALA A 171 -13.09 3.42 -12.22
N ALA A 172 -11.94 3.33 -11.58
CA ALA A 172 -10.79 4.16 -11.94
C ALA A 172 -10.35 3.85 -13.38
N LEU A 173 -9.87 4.87 -14.08
CA LEU A 173 -9.28 4.69 -15.42
C LEU A 173 -7.99 3.85 -15.30
N PRO A 174 -7.69 3.01 -16.31
CA PRO A 174 -6.41 2.29 -16.34
C PRO A 174 -5.22 3.23 -16.17
N GLY A 175 -4.30 2.88 -15.27
CA GLY A 175 -3.13 3.70 -14.97
C GLY A 175 -3.38 4.95 -14.13
N ALA A 176 -4.61 5.24 -13.73
CA ALA A 176 -4.88 6.32 -12.78
C ALA A 176 -4.27 6.00 -11.39
N PRO A 177 -3.81 7.02 -10.64
CA PRO A 177 -3.25 6.83 -9.31
C PRO A 177 -4.18 6.06 -8.38
N GLY A 178 -3.70 4.94 -7.85
CA GLY A 178 -4.51 4.05 -7.01
C GLY A 178 -3.97 2.61 -6.99
N PRO A 179 -4.70 1.68 -6.37
CA PRO A 179 -4.24 0.28 -6.27
C PRO A 179 -3.84 -0.35 -7.61
N MET A 180 -4.48 0.05 -8.70
CA MET A 180 -4.21 -0.47 -10.05
C MET A 180 -3.38 0.48 -10.93
N GLY A 181 -2.75 1.52 -10.34
CA GLY A 181 -1.98 2.53 -11.09
C GLY A 181 -0.76 1.97 -11.81
N LEU A 182 -0.18 0.91 -11.29
CA LEU A 182 0.95 0.16 -11.87
C LEU A 182 0.59 -1.32 -12.10
N ALA A 183 -0.64 -1.63 -12.53
CA ALA A 183 -1.07 -3.01 -12.73
C ALA A 183 -0.50 -3.65 -14.00
N ASP A 184 -0.19 -2.87 -15.03
CA ASP A 184 0.35 -3.31 -16.30
C ASP A 184 1.88 -3.39 -16.28
N ALA A 185 2.45 -4.56 -16.57
CA ALA A 185 3.89 -4.79 -16.55
C ALA A 185 4.65 -3.98 -17.61
N GLY A 186 4.03 -3.75 -18.79
CA GLY A 186 4.62 -2.90 -19.83
C GLY A 186 4.76 -1.47 -19.34
N ARG A 187 3.69 -0.93 -18.75
CA ARG A 187 3.71 0.42 -18.12
C ARG A 187 4.77 0.54 -17.03
N ILE A 188 4.92 -0.47 -16.17
CA ILE A 188 5.97 -0.44 -15.13
C ILE A 188 7.35 -0.32 -15.78
N ARG A 189 7.63 -1.13 -16.79
CA ARG A 189 8.90 -1.10 -17.52
C ARG A 189 9.17 0.24 -18.16
N ASP A 190 8.19 0.77 -18.91
CA ASP A 190 8.29 2.05 -19.59
C ASP A 190 8.59 3.20 -18.59
N VAL A 191 7.87 3.23 -17.47
CA VAL A 191 8.06 4.21 -16.38
C VAL A 191 9.49 4.14 -15.80
N LEU A 192 9.94 2.94 -15.45
CA LEU A 192 11.27 2.78 -14.82
C LEU A 192 12.41 3.08 -15.78
N GLU A 193 12.33 2.59 -17.03
CA GLU A 193 13.34 2.85 -18.05
C GLU A 193 13.38 4.33 -18.45
N THR A 194 12.20 4.99 -18.56
CA THR A 194 12.13 6.45 -18.79
C THR A 194 12.74 7.24 -17.65
N ALA A 195 12.55 6.80 -16.40
CA ALA A 195 13.17 7.40 -15.22
C ALA A 195 14.68 7.08 -15.10
N GLY A 196 15.24 6.25 -15.99
CA GLY A 196 16.66 5.92 -16.08
C GLY A 196 17.09 4.71 -15.24
N TRP A 197 16.14 3.97 -14.64
CA TRP A 197 16.45 2.69 -14.00
C TRP A 197 16.81 1.63 -15.05
N SER A 198 17.70 0.72 -14.70
CA SER A 198 18.21 -0.38 -15.55
C SER A 198 17.93 -1.73 -14.92
N GLU A 199 18.19 -2.81 -15.65
CA GLU A 199 18.00 -4.21 -15.20
C GLU A 199 16.59 -4.48 -14.62
N VAL A 200 15.58 -3.86 -15.21
CA VAL A 200 14.20 -3.94 -14.73
C VAL A 200 13.67 -5.36 -14.88
N ALA A 201 13.43 -6.04 -13.75
CA ALA A 201 12.74 -7.32 -13.66
C ALA A 201 11.35 -7.12 -13.05
N ILE A 202 10.36 -7.78 -13.65
CA ILE A 202 8.95 -7.71 -13.22
C ILE A 202 8.44 -9.14 -13.18
N GLU A 203 8.23 -9.65 -11.97
CA GLU A 203 7.86 -11.04 -11.76
C GLU A 203 6.48 -11.14 -11.11
N PRO A 204 5.61 -12.06 -11.55
CA PRO A 204 4.35 -12.28 -10.87
C PRO A 204 4.61 -12.83 -9.46
N LEU A 205 4.00 -12.18 -8.47
CA LEU A 205 4.07 -12.58 -7.07
C LEU A 205 2.65 -12.79 -6.55
N ASP A 206 2.25 -14.04 -6.43
CA ASP A 206 0.99 -14.41 -5.81
C ASP A 206 1.21 -14.73 -4.33
N GLY A 207 0.35 -14.18 -3.48
CA GLY A 207 0.43 -14.37 -2.04
C GLY A 207 -0.92 -14.66 -1.43
N LEU A 208 -0.97 -15.62 -0.50
CA LEU A 208 -2.18 -15.87 0.28
C LEU A 208 -2.35 -14.75 1.30
N CYS A 209 -3.40 -13.95 1.14
CA CYS A 209 -3.83 -12.93 2.08
C CYS A 209 -4.78 -13.56 3.09
N ASP A 210 -4.27 -13.90 4.26
CA ASP A 210 -5.04 -14.52 5.35
C ASP A 210 -5.45 -13.45 6.37
N PHE A 211 -6.75 -13.32 6.60
CA PHE A 211 -7.33 -12.35 7.53
C PHE A 211 -7.62 -12.95 8.91
N SER A 212 -7.40 -14.25 9.09
CA SER A 212 -7.67 -14.95 10.35
C SER A 212 -6.56 -14.73 11.39
N ILE A 213 -6.49 -13.51 11.93
CA ILE A 213 -5.52 -13.19 12.98
C ILE A 213 -6.05 -13.59 14.36
N ASP A 214 -5.13 -13.92 15.27
CA ASP A 214 -5.43 -14.24 16.68
C ASP A 214 -6.48 -15.37 16.86
N GLY A 215 -6.62 -16.27 15.86
CA GLY A 215 -7.57 -17.38 15.89
C GLY A 215 -9.00 -17.01 15.49
N SER A 216 -9.20 -15.85 14.89
CA SER A 216 -10.49 -15.45 14.30
C SER A 216 -10.78 -16.20 12.99
N ASP A 217 -12.00 -16.07 12.46
CA ASP A 217 -12.36 -16.56 11.14
C ASP A 217 -12.00 -15.56 10.00
N GLY A 218 -11.52 -14.35 10.34
CA GLY A 218 -11.12 -13.31 9.41
C GLY A 218 -12.27 -12.46 8.84
N VAL A 219 -13.52 -12.75 9.18
CA VAL A 219 -14.71 -12.04 8.63
C VAL A 219 -14.77 -10.60 9.13
N GLU A 220 -14.61 -10.40 10.44
CA GLU A 220 -14.62 -9.04 11.04
C GLU A 220 -13.39 -8.24 10.63
N GLU A 221 -12.23 -8.86 10.55
CA GLU A 221 -10.99 -8.26 10.09
C GLU A 221 -11.13 -7.79 8.63
N ARG A 222 -11.70 -8.64 7.78
CA ARG A 222 -11.98 -8.26 6.40
C ARG A 222 -12.97 -7.10 6.32
N LEU A 223 -14.07 -7.18 7.06
CA LEU A 223 -15.08 -6.12 7.09
C LEU A 223 -14.47 -4.79 7.57
N ALA A 224 -13.67 -4.81 8.63
CA ALA A 224 -12.98 -3.63 9.15
C ALA A 224 -12.04 -2.99 8.10
N THR A 225 -11.27 -3.81 7.37
CA THR A 225 -10.34 -3.32 6.35
C THR A 225 -11.06 -2.72 5.14
N VAL A 226 -12.12 -3.34 4.61
CA VAL A 226 -12.84 -2.79 3.45
C VAL A 226 -13.63 -1.54 3.79
N LEU A 227 -14.22 -1.46 4.98
CA LEU A 227 -14.92 -0.26 5.46
C LEU A 227 -13.97 0.91 5.72
N SER A 228 -12.70 0.64 5.97
CA SER A 228 -11.69 1.69 6.17
C SER A 228 -11.16 2.28 4.86
N GLY A 229 -11.31 1.58 3.74
CA GLY A 229 -10.97 2.07 2.41
C GLY A 229 -11.84 3.24 1.93
N SER A 230 -11.44 3.91 0.85
CA SER A 230 -12.19 5.08 0.32
C SER A 230 -13.64 4.75 -0.02
N VAL A 231 -13.87 3.63 -0.69
CA VAL A 231 -15.23 3.18 -1.05
C VAL A 231 -16.03 2.83 0.20
N GLY A 232 -15.44 2.10 1.15
CA GLY A 232 -16.12 1.73 2.41
C GLY A 232 -16.52 2.95 3.25
N ARG A 233 -15.67 3.98 3.30
CA ARG A 233 -16.01 5.24 3.97
C ARG A 233 -17.15 5.99 3.28
N ALA A 234 -17.17 6.03 1.94
CA ALA A 234 -18.26 6.63 1.18
C ALA A 234 -19.59 5.88 1.44
N VAL A 235 -19.56 4.55 1.37
CA VAL A 235 -20.68 3.68 1.72
C VAL A 235 -21.21 3.99 3.12
N ARG A 236 -20.32 4.06 4.11
CA ARG A 236 -20.70 4.34 5.49
C ARG A 236 -21.29 5.74 5.65
N ALA A 237 -20.66 6.76 5.06
CA ALA A 237 -21.08 8.16 5.17
C ALA A 237 -22.49 8.39 4.62
N GLU A 238 -22.90 7.65 3.56
CA GLU A 238 -24.22 7.77 2.97
C GLU A 238 -25.25 6.84 3.64
N LEU A 239 -24.90 5.55 3.83
CA LEU A 239 -25.89 4.57 4.25
C LEU A 239 -26.17 4.58 5.76
N GLU A 240 -25.17 4.81 6.62
CA GLU A 240 -25.36 4.76 8.07
C GLU A 240 -26.38 5.79 8.56
N PRO A 241 -26.34 7.08 8.16
CA PRO A 241 -27.36 8.07 8.54
C PRO A 241 -28.73 7.77 7.92
N ARG A 242 -28.77 7.24 6.68
CA ARG A 242 -30.00 6.96 5.93
C ARG A 242 -30.76 5.77 6.51
N LEU A 243 -30.06 4.74 6.96
CA LEU A 243 -30.63 3.50 7.47
C LEU A 243 -30.92 3.54 8.98
N GLY A 244 -30.27 4.43 9.71
CA GLY A 244 -30.26 4.44 11.17
C GLY A 244 -29.52 3.26 11.78
N PRO A 245 -29.39 3.20 13.12
CA PRO A 245 -28.53 2.21 13.79
C PRO A 245 -28.89 0.75 13.50
N ASP A 246 -30.19 0.41 13.50
CA ASP A 246 -30.63 -0.97 13.30
C ASP A 246 -30.53 -1.38 11.82
N GLY A 247 -30.89 -0.48 10.90
CA GLY A 247 -30.75 -0.72 9.46
C GLY A 247 -29.29 -0.82 9.03
N TRP A 248 -28.39 -0.03 9.63
CA TRP A 248 -26.97 -0.12 9.39
C TRP A 248 -26.38 -1.46 9.89
N ARG A 249 -26.79 -1.90 11.10
CA ARG A 249 -26.37 -3.22 11.62
C ARG A 249 -26.80 -4.34 10.70
N ALA A 250 -28.06 -4.34 10.25
CA ALA A 250 -28.55 -5.34 9.29
C ALA A 250 -27.81 -5.28 7.95
N ALA A 251 -27.41 -4.09 7.49
CA ALA A 251 -26.59 -3.93 6.28
C ALA A 251 -25.18 -4.53 6.45
N LEU A 252 -24.57 -4.37 7.62
CA LEU A 252 -23.28 -5.00 7.93
C LEU A 252 -23.39 -6.53 8.04
N ASP A 253 -24.52 -7.07 8.52
CA ASP A 253 -24.74 -8.52 8.54
C ASP A 253 -24.76 -9.09 7.11
N VAL A 254 -25.38 -8.41 6.16
CA VAL A 254 -25.32 -8.78 4.74
C VAL A 254 -23.89 -8.74 4.18
N ALA A 255 -23.10 -7.73 4.57
CA ALA A 255 -21.70 -7.64 4.17
C ALA A 255 -20.86 -8.79 4.75
N ARG A 256 -21.14 -9.20 6.00
CA ARG A 256 -20.52 -10.40 6.62
C ARG A 256 -20.86 -11.67 5.86
N ASP A 257 -22.11 -11.84 5.48
CA ASP A 257 -22.54 -13.00 4.71
C ASP A 257 -21.86 -13.04 3.34
N GLU A 258 -21.72 -11.90 2.65
CA GLU A 258 -20.95 -11.79 1.40
C GLU A 258 -19.48 -12.25 1.57
N ILE A 259 -18.86 -11.94 2.71
CA ILE A 259 -17.50 -12.39 3.03
C ILE A 259 -17.50 -13.89 3.33
N ARG A 260 -18.46 -14.40 4.14
CA ARG A 260 -18.57 -15.82 4.50
C ARG A 260 -18.77 -16.72 3.29
N ASP A 261 -19.51 -16.26 2.28
CA ASP A 261 -19.74 -17.00 1.04
C ASP A 261 -18.46 -17.25 0.23
N ARG A 262 -17.36 -16.58 0.59
CA ARG A 262 -16.04 -16.69 -0.05
C ARG A 262 -14.95 -17.24 0.89
N MET A 263 -15.34 -17.80 2.04
CA MET A 263 -14.38 -18.45 2.94
C MET A 263 -13.78 -19.68 2.28
N ASP A 264 -12.51 -19.95 2.61
CA ASP A 264 -11.82 -21.19 2.29
C ASP A 264 -11.77 -22.06 3.55
N GLY A 265 -12.64 -23.04 3.64
CA GLY A 265 -12.90 -23.78 4.87
C GLY A 265 -13.53 -22.89 5.94
N ASP A 266 -12.89 -22.81 7.11
CA ASP A 266 -13.40 -22.06 8.27
C ASP A 266 -12.80 -20.65 8.39
N VAL A 267 -12.01 -20.20 7.41
CA VAL A 267 -11.33 -18.89 7.45
C VAL A 267 -11.50 -18.11 6.17
N PHE A 268 -11.52 -16.77 6.29
CA PHE A 268 -11.51 -15.87 5.14
C PHE A 268 -10.09 -15.57 4.71
N ARG A 269 -9.78 -15.97 3.48
CA ARG A 269 -8.52 -15.68 2.81
C ARG A 269 -8.70 -15.64 1.30
N PHE A 270 -7.80 -14.97 0.59
CA PHE A 270 -7.79 -14.93 -0.87
C PHE A 270 -6.36 -14.87 -1.39
N VAL A 271 -6.17 -15.20 -2.67
CA VAL A 271 -4.89 -15.02 -3.34
C VAL A 271 -4.79 -13.58 -3.83
N GLY A 272 -3.84 -12.82 -3.28
CA GLY A 272 -3.47 -11.50 -3.80
C GLY A 272 -2.53 -11.64 -4.99
N HIS A 273 -2.85 -10.97 -6.09
CA HIS A 273 -2.04 -10.97 -7.31
C HIS A 273 -1.25 -9.67 -7.41
N THR A 274 0.07 -9.77 -7.36
CA THR A 274 0.97 -8.60 -7.42
C THR A 274 2.10 -8.81 -8.41
N TRP A 275 2.80 -7.73 -8.72
CA TRP A 275 4.13 -7.75 -9.30
C TRP A 275 5.15 -7.53 -8.18
N LEU A 276 6.20 -8.34 -8.17
CA LEU A 276 7.48 -8.00 -7.56
C LEU A 276 8.34 -7.35 -8.62
N VAL A 277 8.77 -6.13 -8.37
CA VAL A 277 9.55 -5.35 -9.32
C VAL A 277 10.90 -5.02 -8.70
N THR A 278 11.96 -5.30 -9.45
CA THR A 278 13.33 -4.91 -9.09
C THR A 278 13.97 -4.13 -10.22
N ALA A 279 14.88 -3.22 -9.88
CA ALA A 279 15.69 -2.46 -10.82
C ALA A 279 17.00 -1.98 -10.18
N THR A 280 17.94 -1.52 -11.01
CA THR A 280 19.25 -1.01 -10.57
C THR A 280 19.46 0.41 -11.10
N ASN A 281 20.05 1.31 -10.28
CA ASN A 281 20.41 2.67 -10.70
C ASN A 281 21.67 2.69 -11.57
#